data_e74a2d5ca38fa355fa97506c6b91a0da
#
_entry.id   e74a2d5ca38fa355fa97506c6b91a0da
#
_cell.length_a   1.000
_cell.length_b   1.000
_cell.length_c   1.000
_cell.angle_alpha   90.00
_cell.angle_beta   90.00
_cell.angle_gamma   90.00
#
_symmetry.space_group_name_H-M   'P 1'
#
loop_
_entity.id
_entity.type
_entity.pdbx_description
1 polymer ?
#
loop_
_entity_poly.entity_id
_entity_poly.type
_entity_poly.pdbx_seq_one_letter_code
_entity_poly.pdbx_strand_id
1 'polypeptide(L)'
;MAIKFEDWQDVKVAFEVARLGTLTAAAEELNVHHSTVLRRINNLEENLNARLFHRHARGYKVTEIGTKLFATAQTIHSSLEQLHNDIVAADSTLRGSLLLTTVSGFMDVLGDVCEQFQALHPQVQLEVILEQKRLRLDHGQAHIAVRAGPRPDEGDYIAQHLAQLSSGLYANKRYINKYGMPKLLSDLQQHNFVSGVAGFNARVPYFAWADEHIPASQIKLRVSETAEATRAIIKGLGIGGLQHDVAAQYSDLVPILHSELSWPTDVWLVTHHLVHRTAKVQAFAGLLKTHFSKLAANQ
;
A
#
# COMPACT_ATOMS: atom_id res chain seq x y z
N MET A 1 19.27 11.92 -34.93
CA MET A 1 20.33 12.21 -33.95
C MET A 1 20.17 11.23 -32.80
N ALA A 2 21.15 10.34 -32.61
CA ALA A 2 21.04 9.34 -31.54
C ALA A 2 21.27 10.04 -30.19
N ILE A 3 20.30 9.93 -29.27
CA ILE A 3 20.44 10.39 -27.88
C ILE A 3 21.47 9.45 -27.23
N LYS A 4 22.62 9.98 -26.84
CA LYS A 4 23.63 9.21 -26.13
C LYS A 4 23.54 9.54 -24.65
N PHE A 5 23.12 8.55 -23.85
CA PHE A 5 23.38 8.57 -22.42
C PHE A 5 24.84 8.19 -22.20
N GLU A 6 25.75 9.17 -22.32
CA GLU A 6 27.21 8.91 -22.27
C GLU A 6 27.72 8.66 -20.85
N ASP A 7 27.02 9.14 -19.84
CA ASP A 7 27.43 8.97 -18.45
C ASP A 7 26.26 8.62 -17.54
N TRP A 8 26.20 7.38 -17.07
CA TRP A 8 25.25 6.93 -16.07
C TRP A 8 25.30 7.75 -14.77
N GLN A 9 26.47 8.30 -14.42
CA GLN A 9 26.63 9.14 -13.23
C GLN A 9 25.80 10.42 -13.29
N ASP A 10 25.60 11.00 -14.47
CA ASP A 10 24.77 12.20 -14.63
C ASP A 10 23.28 11.86 -14.43
N VAL A 11 22.84 10.69 -14.91
CA VAL A 11 21.48 10.19 -14.66
C VAL A 11 21.26 9.91 -13.17
N LYS A 12 22.23 9.29 -12.48
CA LYS A 12 22.18 9.04 -11.04
C LYS A 12 22.09 10.34 -10.24
N VAL A 13 22.85 11.36 -10.60
CA VAL A 13 22.79 12.68 -9.96
C VAL A 13 21.41 13.32 -10.16
N ALA A 14 20.86 13.28 -11.37
CA ALA A 14 19.52 13.81 -11.65
C ALA A 14 18.44 13.05 -10.86
N PHE A 15 18.57 11.73 -10.73
CA PHE A 15 17.69 10.90 -9.92
C PHE A 15 17.69 11.35 -8.44
N GLU A 16 18.86 11.56 -7.83
CA GLU A 16 18.94 11.99 -6.42
C GLU A 16 18.39 13.39 -6.22
N VAL A 17 18.59 14.32 -7.17
CA VAL A 17 17.98 15.65 -7.09
C VAL A 17 16.47 15.59 -7.21
N ALA A 18 15.94 14.71 -8.07
CA ALA A 18 14.48 14.51 -8.20
C ALA A 18 13.88 13.91 -6.91
N ARG A 19 14.59 12.96 -6.27
CA ARG A 19 14.18 12.30 -5.03
C ARG A 19 14.19 13.24 -3.83
N LEU A 20 15.27 14.04 -3.68
CA LEU A 20 15.52 14.86 -2.48
C LEU A 20 15.07 16.33 -2.63
N GLY A 21 14.73 16.75 -3.85
CA GLY A 21 14.17 18.06 -4.13
C GLY A 21 15.16 19.23 -4.14
N THR A 22 16.41 19.04 -3.65
CA THR A 22 17.44 20.11 -3.60
C THR A 22 18.82 19.60 -4.01
N LEU A 23 19.63 20.52 -4.57
CA LEU A 23 21.03 20.19 -4.92
C LEU A 23 21.87 19.89 -3.68
N THR A 24 21.61 20.56 -2.57
CA THR A 24 22.37 20.40 -1.33
C THR A 24 22.17 19.00 -0.75
N ALA A 25 20.91 18.56 -0.61
CA ALA A 25 20.60 17.23 -0.11
C ALA A 25 21.16 16.13 -1.02
N ALA A 26 21.07 16.31 -2.35
CA ALA A 26 21.65 15.38 -3.32
C ALA A 26 23.20 15.37 -3.27
N ALA A 27 23.84 16.50 -3.00
CA ALA A 27 25.29 16.61 -2.86
C ALA A 27 25.78 15.87 -1.60
N GLU A 28 25.07 16.01 -0.49
CA GLU A 28 25.33 15.29 0.77
C GLU A 28 25.17 13.77 0.57
N GLU A 29 24.07 13.32 -0.01
CA GLU A 29 23.80 11.90 -0.28
C GLU A 29 24.86 11.26 -1.19
N LEU A 30 25.29 11.98 -2.22
CA LEU A 30 26.28 11.51 -3.18
C LEU A 30 27.74 11.73 -2.72
N ASN A 31 27.93 12.36 -1.57
CA ASN A 31 29.24 12.76 -1.02
C ASN A 31 30.10 13.53 -2.06
N VAL A 32 29.48 14.52 -2.72
CA VAL A 32 30.14 15.40 -3.70
C VAL A 32 29.84 16.86 -3.40
N HIS A 33 30.60 17.78 -4.03
CA HIS A 33 30.32 19.21 -3.88
C HIS A 33 29.08 19.62 -4.68
N HIS A 34 28.29 20.57 -4.15
CA HIS A 34 27.08 21.12 -4.76
C HIS A 34 27.30 21.59 -6.22
N SER A 35 28.44 22.22 -6.53
CA SER A 35 28.79 22.65 -7.89
C SER A 35 28.95 21.47 -8.87
N THR A 36 29.37 20.29 -8.36
CA THR A 36 29.48 19.07 -9.17
C THR A 36 28.09 18.56 -9.55
N VAL A 37 27.15 18.56 -8.60
CA VAL A 37 25.74 18.17 -8.86
C VAL A 37 25.14 19.09 -9.93
N LEU A 38 25.28 20.42 -9.76
CA LEU A 38 24.75 21.37 -10.71
C LEU A 38 25.35 21.21 -12.13
N ARG A 39 26.66 21.01 -12.21
CA ARG A 39 27.36 20.80 -13.50
C ARG A 39 26.86 19.53 -14.20
N ARG A 40 26.69 18.41 -13.46
CA ARG A 40 26.23 17.15 -14.04
C ARG A 40 24.79 17.24 -14.54
N ILE A 41 23.90 17.94 -13.82
CA ILE A 41 22.53 18.20 -14.30
C ILE A 41 22.56 19.04 -15.57
N ASN A 42 23.35 20.12 -15.62
CA ASN A 42 23.44 20.96 -16.81
C ASN A 42 23.94 20.14 -18.02
N ASN A 43 24.99 19.36 -17.86
CA ASN A 43 25.51 18.48 -18.92
C ASN A 43 24.44 17.50 -19.41
N LEU A 44 23.69 16.87 -18.49
CA LEU A 44 22.63 15.93 -18.86
C LEU A 44 21.51 16.64 -19.63
N GLU A 45 21.06 17.82 -19.17
CA GLU A 45 20.02 18.60 -19.84
C GLU A 45 20.48 19.05 -21.25
N GLU A 46 21.76 19.42 -21.38
CA GLU A 46 22.39 19.81 -22.70
C GLU A 46 22.45 18.58 -23.63
N ASN A 47 22.96 17.44 -23.15
CA ASN A 47 23.07 16.21 -23.94
C ASN A 47 21.71 15.68 -24.41
N LEU A 48 20.67 15.84 -23.59
CA LEU A 48 19.30 15.43 -23.90
C LEU A 48 18.55 16.51 -24.71
N ASN A 49 19.11 17.71 -24.83
CA ASN A 49 18.45 18.89 -25.37
C ASN A 49 17.05 19.11 -24.76
N ALA A 50 16.95 18.88 -23.46
CA ALA A 50 15.69 18.93 -22.72
C ALA A 50 15.90 19.38 -21.26
N ARG A 51 14.98 20.19 -20.75
CA ARG A 51 14.98 20.55 -19.33
C ARG A 51 14.32 19.46 -18.51
N LEU A 52 15.05 18.99 -17.51
CA LEU A 52 14.56 17.97 -16.56
C LEU A 52 13.94 18.57 -15.31
N PHE A 53 14.34 19.81 -14.97
CA PHE A 53 13.91 20.49 -13.75
C PHE A 53 13.43 21.91 -14.00
N HIS A 54 12.37 22.30 -13.29
CA HIS A 54 12.03 23.69 -13.01
C HIS A 54 12.81 24.13 -11.77
N ARG A 55 13.56 25.23 -11.88
CA ARG A 55 14.38 25.77 -10.79
C ARG A 55 13.58 26.84 -10.06
N HIS A 56 13.41 26.68 -8.75
CA HIS A 56 12.70 27.62 -7.90
C HIS A 56 13.59 28.04 -6.72
N ALA A 57 13.25 29.13 -6.06
CA ALA A 57 13.97 29.61 -4.87
C ALA A 57 14.00 28.57 -3.72
N ARG A 58 13.06 27.62 -3.71
CA ARG A 58 12.94 26.58 -2.69
C ARG A 58 13.42 25.19 -3.13
N GLY A 59 13.99 25.04 -4.32
CA GLY A 59 14.52 23.77 -4.82
C GLY A 59 14.20 23.47 -6.28
N TYR A 60 14.29 22.21 -6.63
CA TYR A 60 14.15 21.65 -7.98
C TYR A 60 12.87 20.82 -8.08
N LYS A 61 12.02 21.13 -9.05
CA LYS A 61 10.81 20.36 -9.35
C LYS A 61 10.96 19.73 -10.74
N VAL A 62 10.69 18.45 -10.87
CA VAL A 62 10.78 17.72 -12.15
C VAL A 62 9.80 18.27 -13.19
N THR A 63 10.24 18.34 -14.45
CA THR A 63 9.39 18.58 -15.63
C THR A 63 8.67 17.28 -16.00
N GLU A 64 7.79 17.30 -17.00
CA GLU A 64 7.19 16.08 -17.56
C GLU A 64 8.25 15.09 -18.08
N ILE A 65 9.27 15.60 -18.80
CA ILE A 65 10.40 14.79 -19.27
C ILE A 65 11.24 14.31 -18.10
N GLY A 66 11.48 15.18 -17.11
CA GLY A 66 12.17 14.83 -15.87
C GLY A 66 11.46 13.72 -15.11
N THR A 67 10.13 13.72 -15.09
CA THR A 67 9.33 12.64 -14.45
C THR A 67 9.54 11.30 -15.16
N LYS A 68 9.59 11.28 -16.49
CA LYS A 68 9.88 10.06 -17.27
C LYS A 68 11.29 9.53 -16.99
N LEU A 69 12.29 10.43 -16.99
CA LEU A 69 13.67 10.07 -16.65
C LEU A 69 13.76 9.51 -15.22
N PHE A 70 13.13 10.18 -14.25
CA PHE A 70 13.13 9.77 -12.86
C PHE A 70 12.54 8.35 -12.69
N ALA A 71 11.39 8.08 -13.31
CA ALA A 71 10.76 6.78 -13.26
C ALA A 71 11.67 5.66 -13.83
N THR A 72 12.31 5.94 -14.98
CA THR A 72 13.26 4.99 -15.59
C THR A 72 14.50 4.80 -14.74
N ALA A 73 15.09 5.88 -14.21
CA ALA A 73 16.26 5.82 -13.34
C ALA A 73 15.97 5.05 -12.03
N GLN A 74 14.77 5.20 -11.47
CA GLN A 74 14.32 4.46 -10.30
C GLN A 74 14.27 2.96 -10.57
N THR A 75 13.73 2.54 -11.73
CA THR A 75 13.71 1.13 -12.14
C THR A 75 15.13 0.55 -12.25
N ILE A 76 16.05 1.29 -12.85
CA ILE A 76 17.45 0.85 -12.99
C ILE A 76 18.13 0.77 -11.61
N HIS A 77 17.91 1.78 -10.75
CA HIS A 77 18.45 1.79 -9.39
C HIS A 77 17.99 0.57 -8.60
N SER A 78 16.69 0.28 -8.61
CA SER A 78 16.12 -0.91 -7.95
C SER A 78 16.70 -2.22 -8.52
N SER A 79 16.91 -2.28 -9.84
CA SER A 79 17.51 -3.47 -10.49
C SER A 79 18.98 -3.68 -10.08
N LEU A 80 19.74 -2.60 -9.94
CA LEU A 80 21.14 -2.65 -9.48
C LEU A 80 21.22 -3.02 -7.99
N GLU A 81 20.36 -2.48 -7.14
CA GLU A 81 20.25 -2.89 -5.74
C GLU A 81 19.88 -4.37 -5.62
N GLN A 82 18.97 -4.84 -6.47
CA GLN A 82 18.61 -6.25 -6.51
C GLN A 82 19.79 -7.13 -6.92
N LEU A 83 20.52 -6.78 -7.98
CA LEU A 83 21.71 -7.49 -8.40
C LEU A 83 22.77 -7.54 -7.27
N HIS A 84 22.97 -6.41 -6.58
CA HIS A 84 23.85 -6.35 -5.41
C HIS A 84 23.37 -7.30 -4.31
N ASN A 85 22.07 -7.30 -4.02
CA ASN A 85 21.48 -8.18 -3.03
C ASN A 85 21.58 -9.66 -3.45
N ASP A 86 21.41 -9.98 -4.73
CA ASP A 86 21.53 -11.35 -5.25
C ASP A 86 22.98 -11.85 -5.18
N ILE A 87 23.95 -10.98 -5.44
CA ILE A 87 25.39 -11.27 -5.29
C ILE A 87 25.73 -11.49 -3.80
N VAL A 88 25.17 -10.67 -2.91
CA VAL A 88 25.39 -10.79 -1.44
C VAL A 88 24.58 -11.96 -0.85
N ALA A 89 23.47 -12.35 -1.44
CA ALA A 89 22.62 -13.48 -1.00
C ALA A 89 23.24 -14.86 -1.30
N ALA A 90 24.34 -14.92 -2.03
CA ALA A 90 25.19 -16.12 -2.06
C ALA A 90 25.75 -16.45 -0.65
N ASP A 91 25.71 -15.50 0.29
CA ASP A 91 25.97 -15.67 1.72
C ASP A 91 24.63 -15.62 2.48
N SER A 92 24.23 -16.67 3.14
CA SER A 92 22.94 -17.12 3.68
C SER A 92 22.06 -16.14 4.50
N THR A 93 22.30 -14.84 4.51
CA THR A 93 21.52 -13.84 5.29
C THR A 93 20.90 -12.76 4.41
N LEU A 94 19.56 -12.68 4.42
CA LEU A 94 18.86 -11.61 3.72
C LEU A 94 19.17 -10.25 4.35
N ARG A 95 19.44 -9.23 3.52
CA ARG A 95 19.79 -7.86 3.96
C ARG A 95 19.12 -6.79 3.09
N GLY A 96 19.18 -5.51 3.54
CA GLY A 96 18.65 -4.35 2.83
C GLY A 96 17.14 -4.13 3.09
N SER A 97 16.45 -3.37 2.25
CA SER A 97 15.03 -3.03 2.44
C SER A 97 14.09 -3.97 1.70
N LEU A 98 12.90 -4.18 2.27
CA LEU A 98 11.75 -4.79 1.62
C LEU A 98 10.55 -3.83 1.74
N LEU A 99 10.13 -3.27 0.60
CA LEU A 99 9.03 -2.31 0.52
C LEU A 99 7.71 -3.04 0.27
N LEU A 100 6.79 -2.86 1.20
CA LEU A 100 5.44 -3.42 1.15
C LEU A 100 4.43 -2.30 0.91
N THR A 101 3.46 -2.50 0.04
CA THR A 101 2.32 -1.58 -0.06
C THR A 101 1.01 -2.31 0.16
N THR A 102 0.12 -1.67 0.92
CA THR A 102 -1.21 -2.21 1.20
C THR A 102 -2.19 -1.06 1.44
N VAL A 103 -3.44 -1.40 1.74
CA VAL A 103 -4.47 -0.45 2.14
C VAL A 103 -4.59 -0.36 3.66
N SER A 104 -5.13 0.75 4.13
CA SER A 104 -5.43 0.96 5.54
C SER A 104 -6.33 -0.16 6.10
N GLY A 105 -6.06 -0.60 7.32
CA GLY A 105 -6.76 -1.71 7.96
C GLY A 105 -6.12 -3.10 7.76
N PHE A 106 -5.25 -3.28 6.77
CA PHE A 106 -4.56 -4.57 6.59
C PHE A 106 -3.39 -4.77 7.57
N MET A 107 -2.94 -3.73 8.29
CA MET A 107 -1.90 -3.89 9.30
C MET A 107 -2.34 -4.77 10.47
N ASP A 108 -3.62 -4.81 10.78
CA ASP A 108 -4.18 -5.72 11.80
C ASP A 108 -4.01 -7.21 11.40
N VAL A 109 -3.91 -7.48 10.08
CA VAL A 109 -3.68 -8.83 9.53
C VAL A 109 -2.20 -9.08 9.25
N LEU A 110 -1.46 -8.06 8.80
CA LEU A 110 -0.08 -8.20 8.36
C LEU A 110 0.94 -8.06 9.49
N GLY A 111 0.55 -7.51 10.64
CA GLY A 111 1.44 -7.25 11.77
C GLY A 111 2.22 -8.50 12.20
N ASP A 112 1.51 -9.62 12.39
CA ASP A 112 2.12 -10.90 12.79
C ASP A 112 3.13 -11.42 11.74
N VAL A 113 2.82 -11.23 10.45
CA VAL A 113 3.71 -11.62 9.35
C VAL A 113 4.96 -10.76 9.36
N CYS A 114 4.82 -9.46 9.60
CA CYS A 114 5.94 -8.54 9.68
C CYS A 114 6.85 -8.87 10.88
N GLU A 115 6.27 -9.14 12.05
CA GLU A 115 7.01 -9.57 13.24
C GLU A 115 7.78 -10.86 12.97
N GLN A 116 7.11 -11.89 12.47
CA GLN A 116 7.73 -13.17 12.16
C GLN A 116 8.84 -13.03 11.13
N PHE A 117 8.64 -12.21 10.09
CA PHE A 117 9.66 -11.98 9.09
C PHE A 117 10.89 -11.28 9.67
N GLN A 118 10.70 -10.27 10.51
CA GLN A 118 11.80 -9.56 11.17
C GLN A 118 12.57 -10.44 12.15
N ALA A 119 11.87 -11.33 12.87
CA ALA A 119 12.51 -12.30 13.74
C ALA A 119 13.43 -13.27 12.96
N LEU A 120 12.99 -13.71 11.76
CA LEU A 120 13.78 -14.60 10.89
C LEU A 120 14.88 -13.87 10.11
N HIS A 121 14.65 -12.60 9.77
CA HIS A 121 15.52 -11.80 8.89
C HIS A 121 15.81 -10.41 9.50
N PRO A 122 16.50 -10.32 10.65
CA PRO A 122 16.69 -9.07 11.40
C PRO A 122 17.52 -8.01 10.65
N GLN A 123 18.21 -8.39 9.58
CA GLN A 123 18.99 -7.48 8.74
C GLN A 123 18.20 -6.91 7.56
N VAL A 124 16.91 -7.26 7.42
CA VAL A 124 16.02 -6.68 6.42
C VAL A 124 15.17 -5.60 7.06
N GLN A 125 15.27 -4.39 6.58
CA GLN A 125 14.38 -3.30 6.96
C GLN A 125 13.05 -3.45 6.22
N LEU A 126 11.94 -3.58 6.96
CA LEU A 126 10.60 -3.54 6.37
C LEU A 126 10.11 -2.09 6.30
N GLU A 127 9.62 -1.69 5.11
CA GLU A 127 8.95 -0.43 4.89
C GLU A 127 7.53 -0.71 4.40
N VAL A 128 6.52 -0.21 5.12
CA VAL A 128 5.11 -0.42 4.78
C VAL A 128 4.48 0.91 4.38
N ILE A 129 4.04 0.99 3.12
CA ILE A 129 3.40 2.16 2.55
C ILE A 129 1.90 1.90 2.47
N LEU A 130 1.13 2.65 3.25
CA LEU A 130 -0.33 2.59 3.26
C LEU A 130 -0.87 3.60 2.26
N GLU A 131 -1.28 3.13 1.09
CA GLU A 131 -1.88 3.98 0.06
C GLU A 131 -3.07 3.33 -0.62
N GLN A 132 -4.13 4.12 -0.80
CA GLN A 132 -5.30 3.71 -1.59
C GLN A 132 -5.01 3.72 -3.09
N LYS A 133 -4.13 4.62 -3.53
CA LYS A 133 -3.67 4.67 -4.93
C LYS A 133 -2.73 3.50 -5.18
N ARG A 134 -2.94 2.79 -6.27
CA ARG A 134 -2.03 1.70 -6.66
C ARG A 134 -0.65 2.27 -6.96
N LEU A 135 0.35 1.88 -6.15
CA LEU A 135 1.75 2.17 -6.44
C LEU A 135 2.20 1.31 -7.63
N ARG A 136 3.06 1.87 -8.44
CA ARG A 136 3.63 1.18 -9.60
C ARG A 136 4.79 0.30 -9.18
N LEU A 137 4.54 -1.02 -9.15
CA LEU A 137 5.57 -2.02 -8.81
C LEU A 137 6.65 -2.11 -9.90
N ASP A 138 6.29 -1.86 -11.15
CA ASP A 138 7.20 -1.78 -12.29
C ASP A 138 8.21 -0.60 -12.20
N HIS A 139 7.92 0.40 -11.38
CA HIS A 139 8.81 1.54 -11.09
C HIS A 139 9.56 1.40 -9.76
N GLY A 140 9.56 0.23 -9.14
CA GLY A 140 10.25 0.00 -7.87
C GLY A 140 9.68 0.76 -6.67
N GLN A 141 8.46 1.31 -6.76
CA GLN A 141 7.81 2.04 -5.65
C GLN A 141 7.41 1.10 -4.51
N ALA A 142 7.27 -0.18 -4.78
CA ALA A 142 7.16 -1.24 -3.79
C ALA A 142 7.58 -2.59 -4.41
N HIS A 143 8.05 -3.52 -3.59
CA HIS A 143 8.42 -4.87 -4.02
C HIS A 143 7.22 -5.81 -3.99
N ILE A 144 6.37 -5.66 -2.98
CA ILE A 144 5.18 -6.47 -2.72
C ILE A 144 4.00 -5.55 -2.52
N ALA A 145 2.86 -5.90 -3.12
CA ALA A 145 1.57 -5.31 -2.78
C ALA A 145 0.63 -6.39 -2.25
N VAL A 146 -0.05 -6.11 -1.13
CA VAL A 146 -1.20 -6.89 -0.66
C VAL A 146 -2.44 -6.07 -0.98
N ARG A 147 -3.36 -6.64 -1.76
CA ARG A 147 -4.53 -5.93 -2.29
C ARG A 147 -5.79 -6.72 -2.06
N ALA A 148 -6.86 -6.02 -1.67
CA ALA A 148 -8.22 -6.55 -1.58
C ALA A 148 -9.03 -6.17 -2.82
N GLY A 149 -9.92 -7.05 -3.26
CA GLY A 149 -10.82 -6.82 -4.37
C GLY A 149 -10.56 -7.72 -5.60
N PRO A 150 -10.90 -7.26 -6.82
CA PRO A 150 -10.73 -8.04 -8.02
C PRO A 150 -9.26 -8.32 -8.32
N ARG A 151 -9.02 -9.43 -9.03
CA ARG A 151 -7.67 -9.82 -9.46
C ARG A 151 -7.02 -8.68 -10.25
N PRO A 152 -5.79 -8.26 -9.88
CA PRO A 152 -4.98 -7.37 -10.71
C PRO A 152 -4.66 -8.04 -12.06
N ASP A 153 -4.79 -7.29 -13.15
CA ASP A 153 -4.65 -7.76 -14.55
C ASP A 153 -3.54 -7.04 -15.34
N GLU A 154 -2.72 -6.24 -14.67
CA GLU A 154 -1.57 -5.60 -15.30
C GLU A 154 -0.55 -6.64 -15.79
N GLY A 155 -0.17 -6.58 -17.09
CA GLY A 155 0.52 -7.65 -17.82
C GLY A 155 1.87 -8.12 -17.23
N ASP A 156 2.61 -7.22 -16.56
CA ASP A 156 3.92 -7.52 -15.98
C ASP A 156 3.85 -7.89 -14.48
N TYR A 157 2.64 -7.96 -13.92
CA TYR A 157 2.42 -8.29 -12.53
C TYR A 157 2.08 -9.77 -12.34
N ILE A 158 2.66 -10.37 -11.32
CA ILE A 158 2.33 -11.70 -10.85
C ILE A 158 1.37 -11.55 -9.68
N ALA A 159 0.09 -11.86 -9.92
CA ALA A 159 -0.95 -11.85 -8.91
C ALA A 159 -1.22 -13.29 -8.42
N GLN A 160 -1.04 -13.52 -7.11
CA GLN A 160 -1.31 -14.78 -6.44
C GLN A 160 -2.44 -14.60 -5.44
N HIS A 161 -3.47 -15.42 -5.52
CA HIS A 161 -4.56 -15.42 -4.57
C HIS A 161 -4.05 -15.89 -3.20
N LEU A 162 -4.33 -15.12 -2.15
CA LEU A 162 -3.96 -15.46 -0.77
C LEU A 162 -5.12 -16.09 -0.02
N ALA A 163 -6.26 -15.42 -0.01
CA ALA A 163 -7.48 -15.88 0.66
C ALA A 163 -8.69 -15.07 0.16
N GLN A 164 -9.87 -15.54 0.50
CA GLN A 164 -11.08 -14.75 0.49
C GLN A 164 -11.44 -14.43 1.94
N LEU A 165 -11.48 -13.14 2.28
CA LEU A 165 -11.91 -12.66 3.59
C LEU A 165 -13.37 -12.22 3.51
N SER A 166 -14.13 -12.44 4.58
CA SER A 166 -15.52 -12.04 4.64
C SER A 166 -15.74 -10.95 5.66
N SER A 167 -16.63 -10.01 5.33
CA SER A 167 -17.05 -8.91 6.20
C SER A 167 -18.54 -9.03 6.49
N GLY A 168 -18.95 -8.58 7.68
CA GLY A 168 -20.35 -8.49 8.08
C GLY A 168 -20.65 -7.17 8.77
N LEU A 169 -21.90 -6.94 9.15
CA LEU A 169 -22.29 -5.81 9.98
C LEU A 169 -21.97 -6.07 11.45
N TYR A 170 -21.42 -5.06 12.10
CA TYR A 170 -21.10 -5.07 13.53
C TYR A 170 -21.46 -3.76 14.20
N ALA A 171 -21.73 -3.84 15.50
CA ALA A 171 -21.88 -2.69 16.38
C ALA A 171 -21.27 -2.96 17.75
N ASN A 172 -20.87 -1.92 18.46
CA ASN A 172 -20.44 -2.05 19.85
C ASN A 172 -21.63 -2.28 20.79
N LYS A 173 -21.47 -3.11 21.81
CA LYS A 173 -22.49 -3.38 22.85
C LYS A 173 -23.06 -2.11 23.46
N ARG A 174 -22.22 -1.06 23.65
CA ARG A 174 -22.67 0.26 24.16
C ARG A 174 -23.68 0.93 23.22
N TYR A 175 -23.47 0.81 21.89
CA TYR A 175 -24.40 1.30 20.90
C TYR A 175 -25.71 0.52 20.97
N ILE A 176 -25.66 -0.80 21.01
CA ILE A 176 -26.83 -1.68 21.09
C ILE A 176 -27.63 -1.46 22.37
N ASN A 177 -26.97 -1.26 23.50
CA ASN A 177 -27.65 -0.95 24.77
C ASN A 177 -28.42 0.37 24.72
N LYS A 178 -27.97 1.32 23.89
CA LYS A 178 -28.61 2.62 23.76
C LYS A 178 -29.74 2.65 22.72
N TYR A 179 -29.57 1.97 21.60
CA TYR A 179 -30.44 2.09 20.43
C TYR A 179 -31.21 0.81 20.09
N GLY A 180 -30.95 -0.29 20.80
CA GLY A 180 -31.53 -1.60 20.54
C GLY A 180 -30.76 -2.42 19.51
N MET A 181 -31.09 -3.72 19.44
CA MET A 181 -30.53 -4.65 18.45
C MET A 181 -31.48 -4.76 17.26
N PRO A 182 -31.06 -4.42 16.05
CA PRO A 182 -31.87 -4.64 14.86
C PRO A 182 -32.04 -6.16 14.63
N LYS A 183 -33.27 -6.59 14.38
CA LYS A 183 -33.65 -7.98 14.18
C LYS A 183 -34.01 -8.28 12.72
N LEU A 184 -34.40 -7.27 11.97
CA LEU A 184 -34.78 -7.35 10.56
C LEU A 184 -34.02 -6.30 9.74
N LEU A 185 -33.89 -6.52 8.45
CA LEU A 185 -33.28 -5.53 7.54
C LEU A 185 -34.00 -4.17 7.59
N SER A 186 -35.34 -4.16 7.76
CA SER A 186 -36.12 -2.93 7.91
C SER A 186 -35.74 -2.10 9.13
N ASP A 187 -35.25 -2.74 10.20
CA ASP A 187 -34.89 -2.04 11.44
C ASP A 187 -33.64 -1.17 11.23
N LEU A 188 -32.80 -1.54 10.26
CA LEU A 188 -31.56 -0.82 9.95
C LEU A 188 -31.80 0.65 9.61
N GLN A 189 -32.98 0.99 9.05
CA GLN A 189 -33.35 2.37 8.73
C GLN A 189 -33.52 3.25 9.97
N GLN A 190 -33.60 2.68 11.17
CA GLN A 190 -33.73 3.40 12.44
C GLN A 190 -32.39 3.55 13.17
N HIS A 191 -31.32 2.99 12.62
CA HIS A 191 -29.98 2.98 13.22
C HIS A 191 -29.01 3.94 12.55
N ASN A 192 -27.99 4.34 13.29
CA ASN A 192 -26.90 5.17 12.79
C ASN A 192 -25.79 4.30 12.18
N PHE A 193 -25.21 4.77 11.09
CA PHE A 193 -24.17 4.04 10.36
C PHE A 193 -22.87 4.82 10.23
N VAL A 194 -21.77 4.07 10.13
CA VAL A 194 -20.45 4.54 9.71
C VAL A 194 -20.20 4.03 8.29
N SER A 195 -19.88 4.92 7.34
CA SER A 195 -19.60 4.58 5.95
C SER A 195 -18.41 5.35 5.40
N GLY A 196 -18.09 5.17 4.14
CA GLY A 196 -17.02 5.86 3.45
C GLY A 196 -17.43 7.22 2.87
N VAL A 197 -16.45 8.10 2.59
CA VAL A 197 -16.68 9.32 1.81
C VAL A 197 -16.89 8.99 0.33
N ALA A 198 -17.51 9.91 -0.41
CA ALA A 198 -17.71 9.77 -1.85
C ALA A 198 -16.37 9.50 -2.58
N GLY A 199 -16.40 8.59 -3.57
CA GLY A 199 -15.22 8.17 -4.32
C GLY A 199 -14.39 7.06 -3.65
N PHE A 200 -14.53 6.84 -2.35
CA PHE A 200 -13.97 5.71 -1.62
C PHE A 200 -14.92 4.50 -1.58
N ASN A 201 -16.22 4.77 -1.54
CA ASN A 201 -17.26 3.77 -1.33
C ASN A 201 -17.27 2.64 -2.36
N ALA A 202 -17.02 2.93 -3.64
CA ALA A 202 -17.02 1.91 -4.69
C ALA A 202 -15.95 0.81 -4.54
N ARG A 203 -14.97 1.02 -3.66
CA ARG A 203 -13.84 0.08 -3.46
C ARG A 203 -14.06 -0.88 -2.30
N VAL A 204 -14.99 -0.57 -1.39
CA VAL A 204 -15.29 -1.38 -0.21
C VAL A 204 -16.75 -1.84 -0.32
N PRO A 205 -17.00 -3.14 -0.50
CA PRO A 205 -18.35 -3.65 -0.79
C PRO A 205 -19.42 -3.20 0.21
N TYR A 206 -19.08 -3.20 1.50
CA TYR A 206 -19.99 -2.70 2.53
C TYR A 206 -20.34 -1.22 2.34
N PHE A 207 -19.37 -0.35 2.01
CA PHE A 207 -19.65 1.08 1.84
C PHE A 207 -20.56 1.34 0.63
N ALA A 208 -20.35 0.59 -0.46
CA ALA A 208 -21.23 0.65 -1.62
C ALA A 208 -22.66 0.23 -1.25
N TRP A 209 -22.79 -0.89 -0.54
CA TRP A 209 -24.08 -1.36 -0.04
C TRP A 209 -24.75 -0.35 0.90
N ALA A 210 -24.02 0.24 1.82
CA ALA A 210 -24.56 1.23 2.76
C ALA A 210 -25.06 2.49 2.06
N ASP A 211 -24.39 2.96 1.02
CA ASP A 211 -24.84 4.12 0.24
C ASP A 211 -26.12 3.83 -0.57
N GLU A 212 -26.30 2.58 -1.00
CA GLU A 212 -27.49 2.16 -1.76
C GLU A 212 -28.70 1.89 -0.86
N HIS A 213 -28.51 1.32 0.33
CA HIS A 213 -29.58 0.77 1.15
C HIS A 213 -29.89 1.57 2.42
N ILE A 214 -28.95 2.39 2.89
CA ILE A 214 -29.11 3.17 4.13
C ILE A 214 -29.39 4.65 3.78
N PRO A 215 -30.48 5.23 4.31
CA PRO A 215 -30.76 6.65 4.11
C PRO A 215 -29.57 7.52 4.50
N ALA A 216 -29.24 8.52 3.68
CA ALA A 216 -28.09 9.41 3.93
C ALA A 216 -28.17 10.11 5.31
N SER A 217 -29.39 10.35 5.82
CA SER A 217 -29.62 10.90 7.15
C SER A 217 -29.22 9.99 8.30
N GLN A 218 -29.10 8.70 8.06
CA GLN A 218 -28.66 7.69 9.05
C GLN A 218 -27.15 7.44 9.00
N ILE A 219 -26.47 7.85 7.95
CA ILE A 219 -24.98 7.77 7.90
C ILE A 219 -24.43 8.97 8.67
N LYS A 220 -24.07 8.73 9.94
CA LYS A 220 -23.66 9.81 10.86
C LYS A 220 -22.18 10.13 10.79
N LEU A 221 -21.36 9.20 10.29
CA LEU A 221 -19.94 9.40 10.10
C LEU A 221 -19.51 8.81 8.77
N ARG A 222 -18.79 9.62 8.00
CA ARG A 222 -18.10 9.18 6.78
C ARG A 222 -16.60 9.34 6.95
N VAL A 223 -15.84 8.34 6.57
CA VAL A 223 -14.39 8.28 6.69
C VAL A 223 -13.75 7.97 5.33
N SER A 224 -12.49 8.34 5.16
CA SER A 224 -11.71 8.06 3.95
C SER A 224 -10.85 6.80 4.07
N GLU A 225 -10.85 6.13 5.24
CA GLU A 225 -10.02 4.96 5.51
C GLU A 225 -10.81 3.89 6.27
N THR A 226 -10.60 2.60 5.93
CA THR A 226 -11.29 1.49 6.61
C THR A 226 -10.89 1.36 8.08
N ALA A 227 -9.63 1.61 8.42
CA ALA A 227 -9.16 1.60 9.80
C ALA A 227 -9.90 2.62 10.69
N GLU A 228 -10.24 3.79 10.15
CA GLU A 228 -11.01 4.81 10.86
C GLU A 228 -12.48 4.39 11.04
N ALA A 229 -13.06 3.70 10.03
CA ALA A 229 -14.39 3.10 10.19
C ALA A 229 -14.39 2.06 11.32
N THR A 230 -13.40 1.17 11.35
CA THR A 230 -13.22 0.18 12.41
C THR A 230 -13.16 0.84 13.79
N ARG A 231 -12.32 1.85 13.97
CA ARG A 231 -12.21 2.60 15.23
C ARG A 231 -13.52 3.25 15.65
N ALA A 232 -14.26 3.84 14.69
CA ALA A 232 -15.55 4.45 14.95
C ALA A 232 -16.60 3.44 15.44
N ILE A 233 -16.64 2.25 14.84
CA ILE A 233 -17.54 1.17 15.22
C ILE A 233 -17.19 0.64 16.62
N ILE A 234 -15.89 0.41 16.90
CA ILE A 234 -15.40 0.01 18.23
C ILE A 234 -15.79 1.05 19.30
N LYS A 235 -15.77 2.35 18.97
CA LYS A 235 -16.19 3.43 19.89
C LYS A 235 -17.72 3.57 20.03
N GLY A 236 -18.51 2.78 19.28
CA GLY A 236 -19.96 2.78 19.37
C GLY A 236 -20.63 3.98 18.67
N LEU A 237 -20.02 4.54 17.63
CA LEU A 237 -20.58 5.66 16.87
C LEU A 237 -21.71 5.23 15.92
N GLY A 238 -21.81 3.94 15.61
CA GLY A 238 -22.85 3.39 14.74
C GLY A 238 -22.59 1.94 14.37
N ILE A 239 -23.46 1.40 13.53
CA ILE A 239 -23.29 0.10 12.86
C ILE A 239 -22.35 0.30 11.67
N GLY A 240 -21.53 -0.70 11.35
CA GLY A 240 -20.68 -0.67 10.17
C GLY A 240 -20.12 -2.03 9.78
N GLY A 241 -19.51 -2.09 8.60
CA GLY A 241 -18.89 -3.30 8.06
C GLY A 241 -17.49 -3.53 8.63
N LEU A 242 -17.24 -4.72 9.15
CA LEU A 242 -15.93 -5.17 9.61
C LEU A 242 -15.63 -6.58 9.08
N GLN A 243 -14.37 -6.86 8.83
CA GLN A 243 -13.92 -8.24 8.60
C GLN A 243 -14.16 -9.07 9.86
N HIS A 244 -14.55 -10.33 9.69
CA HIS A 244 -14.93 -11.18 10.82
C HIS A 244 -13.76 -11.44 11.78
N ASP A 245 -12.56 -11.64 11.26
CA ASP A 245 -11.31 -11.81 12.02
C ASP A 245 -10.91 -10.57 12.82
N VAL A 246 -11.09 -9.37 12.23
CA VAL A 246 -10.89 -8.10 12.95
C VAL A 246 -11.94 -7.94 14.06
N ALA A 247 -13.21 -8.21 13.77
CA ALA A 247 -14.27 -8.08 14.76
C ALA A 247 -14.09 -9.06 15.94
N ALA A 248 -13.59 -10.26 15.68
CA ALA A 248 -13.35 -11.29 16.69
C ALA A 248 -12.32 -10.88 17.76
N GLN A 249 -11.44 -9.92 17.46
CA GLN A 249 -10.45 -9.39 18.41
C GLN A 249 -11.08 -8.50 19.50
N TYR A 250 -12.33 -8.07 19.31
CA TYR A 250 -13.02 -7.14 20.21
C TYR A 250 -14.27 -7.77 20.82
N SER A 251 -14.18 -8.18 22.06
CA SER A 251 -15.29 -8.83 22.80
C SER A 251 -16.54 -7.97 22.95
N ASP A 252 -16.41 -6.65 22.78
CA ASP A 252 -17.50 -5.68 22.86
C ASP A 252 -18.23 -5.48 21.52
N LEU A 253 -17.75 -6.05 20.43
CA LEU A 253 -18.46 -6.06 19.17
C LEU A 253 -19.44 -7.21 19.08
N VAL A 254 -20.61 -6.91 18.55
CA VAL A 254 -21.66 -7.92 18.30
C VAL A 254 -22.03 -7.89 16.81
N PRO A 255 -22.20 -9.06 16.19
CA PRO A 255 -22.65 -9.16 14.80
C PRO A 255 -24.11 -8.71 14.69
N ILE A 256 -24.42 -8.04 13.59
CA ILE A 256 -25.74 -7.55 13.23
C ILE A 256 -26.22 -8.28 11.98
N LEU A 257 -27.37 -8.96 12.03
CA LEU A 257 -27.96 -9.70 10.91
C LEU A 257 -26.93 -10.58 10.17
N HIS A 258 -26.11 -11.30 10.93
CA HIS A 258 -24.94 -12.02 10.46
C HIS A 258 -25.23 -13.05 9.37
N SER A 259 -26.39 -13.69 9.42
CA SER A 259 -26.83 -14.68 8.43
C SER A 259 -27.36 -14.09 7.13
N GLU A 260 -27.65 -12.78 7.09
CA GLU A 260 -28.32 -12.14 5.97
C GLU A 260 -27.40 -11.27 5.13
N LEU A 261 -26.32 -10.75 5.73
CA LEU A 261 -25.42 -9.79 5.09
C LEU A 261 -23.96 -10.22 5.25
N SER A 262 -23.31 -10.48 4.12
CA SER A 262 -21.91 -10.84 4.06
C SER A 262 -21.27 -10.32 2.77
N TRP A 263 -20.05 -9.82 2.86
CA TRP A 263 -19.29 -9.29 1.73
C TRP A 263 -17.94 -10.00 1.62
N PRO A 264 -17.87 -11.07 0.80
CA PRO A 264 -16.61 -11.73 0.52
C PRO A 264 -15.71 -10.84 -0.33
N THR A 265 -14.44 -10.83 -0.03
CA THR A 265 -13.44 -10.02 -0.72
C THR A 265 -12.16 -10.83 -0.89
N ASP A 266 -11.73 -11.02 -2.13
CA ASP A 266 -10.48 -11.71 -2.43
C ASP A 266 -9.27 -10.85 -2.03
N VAL A 267 -8.23 -11.50 -1.51
CA VAL A 267 -6.94 -10.88 -1.18
C VAL A 267 -5.86 -11.45 -2.06
N TRP A 268 -5.06 -10.56 -2.63
CA TRP A 268 -4.02 -10.88 -3.61
C TRP A 268 -2.65 -10.42 -3.13
N LEU A 269 -1.67 -11.29 -3.26
CA LEU A 269 -0.27 -10.94 -3.27
C LEU A 269 0.11 -10.56 -4.70
N VAL A 270 0.64 -9.36 -4.87
CA VAL A 270 1.03 -8.83 -6.19
C VAL A 270 2.49 -8.42 -6.15
N THR A 271 3.24 -8.86 -7.15
CA THR A 271 4.65 -8.50 -7.34
C THR A 271 4.90 -8.23 -8.81
N HIS A 272 5.92 -7.45 -9.13
CA HIS A 272 6.39 -7.34 -10.50
C HIS A 272 7.29 -8.54 -10.85
N HIS A 273 7.25 -9.02 -12.11
CA HIS A 273 7.98 -10.23 -12.54
C HIS A 273 9.49 -10.15 -12.28
N LEU A 274 10.09 -8.96 -12.37
CA LEU A 274 11.52 -8.74 -12.13
C LEU A 274 11.93 -9.01 -10.67
N VAL A 275 11.07 -8.65 -9.69
CA VAL A 275 11.39 -8.80 -8.26
C VAL A 275 10.79 -10.05 -7.64
N HIS A 276 9.84 -10.70 -8.32
CA HIS A 276 9.10 -11.84 -7.79
C HIS A 276 9.99 -12.97 -7.27
N ARG A 277 11.07 -13.27 -7.97
CA ARG A 277 11.99 -14.40 -7.64
C ARG A 277 13.07 -14.05 -6.63
N THR A 278 13.14 -12.81 -6.16
CA THR A 278 14.15 -12.43 -5.18
C THR A 278 13.94 -13.12 -3.84
N ALA A 279 15.01 -13.47 -3.16
CA ALA A 279 14.95 -14.23 -1.92
C ALA A 279 14.11 -13.53 -0.83
N LYS A 280 14.22 -12.19 -0.69
CA LYS A 280 13.42 -11.40 0.26
C LYS A 280 11.92 -11.46 -0.04
N VAL A 281 11.55 -11.29 -1.32
CA VAL A 281 10.16 -11.34 -1.76
C VAL A 281 9.58 -12.73 -1.56
N GLN A 282 10.31 -13.79 -1.93
CA GLN A 282 9.85 -15.17 -1.74
C GLN A 282 9.73 -15.56 -0.27
N ALA A 283 10.67 -15.15 0.59
CA ALA A 283 10.60 -15.40 2.02
C ALA A 283 9.35 -14.74 2.64
N PHE A 284 9.11 -13.46 2.34
CA PHE A 284 7.92 -12.75 2.85
C PHE A 284 6.63 -13.32 2.26
N ALA A 285 6.60 -13.62 0.97
CA ALA A 285 5.45 -14.23 0.29
C ALA A 285 5.09 -15.60 0.88
N GLY A 286 6.08 -16.40 1.26
CA GLY A 286 5.88 -17.68 1.95
C GLY A 286 5.16 -17.53 3.29
N LEU A 287 5.59 -16.56 4.09
CA LEU A 287 4.95 -16.25 5.38
C LEU A 287 3.52 -15.72 5.18
N LEU A 288 3.30 -14.83 4.22
CA LEU A 288 1.96 -14.34 3.87
C LEU A 288 1.02 -15.50 3.52
N LYS A 289 1.44 -16.40 2.63
CA LYS A 289 0.63 -17.55 2.23
C LYS A 289 0.25 -18.43 3.43
N THR A 290 1.22 -18.72 4.29
CA THR A 290 1.00 -19.51 5.49
C THR A 290 0.01 -18.84 6.45
N HIS A 291 0.16 -17.53 6.64
CA HIS A 291 -0.72 -16.76 7.52
C HIS A 291 -2.16 -16.72 6.98
N PHE A 292 -2.34 -16.36 5.70
CA PHE A 292 -3.67 -16.29 5.09
C PHE A 292 -4.35 -17.66 4.96
N SER A 293 -3.60 -18.74 4.76
CA SER A 293 -4.15 -20.10 4.80
C SER A 293 -4.71 -20.46 6.18
N LYS A 294 -4.07 -20.01 7.26
CA LYS A 294 -4.60 -20.19 8.62
C LYS A 294 -5.85 -19.35 8.88
N LEU A 295 -5.88 -18.10 8.42
CA LEU A 295 -7.06 -17.23 8.53
C LEU A 295 -8.25 -17.83 7.79
N ALA A 296 -8.06 -18.33 6.58
CA ALA A 296 -9.13 -18.97 5.80
C ALA A 296 -9.66 -20.26 6.43
N ALA A 297 -8.83 -20.99 7.16
CA ALA A 297 -9.26 -22.22 7.88
C ALA A 297 -10.08 -21.93 9.15
N ASN A 298 -10.05 -20.72 9.66
CA ASN A 298 -10.75 -20.28 10.88
C ASN A 298 -12.05 -19.49 10.58
N GLN A 299 -12.41 -19.29 9.31
CA GLN A 299 -13.66 -18.69 8.86
C GLN A 299 -14.70 -19.75 8.49
#